data_eb5a09d6d116aa7dc900afdcef3d2973
#
_entry.id   eb5a09d6d116aa7dc900afdcef3d2973
#
_cell.length_a   1.000
_cell.length_b   1.000
_cell.length_c   1.000
_cell.angle_alpha   90.00
_cell.angle_beta   90.00
_cell.angle_gamma   90.00
#
_symmetry.space_group_name_H-M   'P 1'
#
loop_
_entity.id
_entity.type
_entity.pdbx_description
1 polymer ?
#
loop_
_entity_poly.entity_id
_entity_poly.type
_entity_poly.pdbx_seq_one_letter_code
_entity_poly.pdbx_strand_id
1 'polypeptide(L)'
;LTGSVAARRTAVLLGVVGLTAPLTVAMGGTAQAATACTTKAGPHQKDAEKFLGRPVDGRQSPADCRAIQAFQNKHGIRPNIGYAGPVTWRAMQDEITRRNPNAAGKCPVNKGRIACVDLTRQISWIQDGKTLKFGPVPVRTGRDGYETRTGAKKIYWRAIDHWSSIYKVRMPYSQFFDGGQAFHAISGSVWSPPGSHGCVNMRTADAKKYWSMLRNGDDVQVYGRKPGT
;
A
#
# COMPACT_ATOMS: atom_id res chain seq x y z
N LEU A 1 -73.20 54.14 -9.19
CA LEU A 1 -74.20 53.91 -10.24
C LEU A 1 -73.80 52.73 -11.07
N THR A 2 -74.75 51.72 -11.21
CA THR A 2 -74.84 50.62 -12.14
C THR A 2 -73.75 49.55 -11.99
N GLY A 3 -73.93 48.36 -11.48
CA GLY A 3 -75.00 47.43 -11.67
C GLY A 3 -74.75 46.55 -12.90
N SER A 4 -74.14 45.37 -12.76
CA SER A 4 -74.39 44.34 -13.75
C SER A 4 -74.18 42.89 -13.20
N VAL A 5 -75.05 42.07 -13.62
CA VAL A 5 -75.54 40.82 -13.16
C VAL A 5 -74.56 39.65 -13.51
N ALA A 6 -74.43 38.73 -12.57
CA ALA A 6 -73.71 37.45 -12.72
C ALA A 6 -74.46 36.47 -13.63
N ALA A 7 -73.78 35.79 -14.47
CA ALA A 7 -74.26 34.58 -15.16
C ALA A 7 -73.44 33.36 -14.68
N ARG A 8 -74.08 32.48 -13.91
CA ARG A 8 -73.54 31.20 -13.52
C ARG A 8 -73.54 30.23 -14.73
N ARG A 9 -72.39 29.70 -15.10
CA ARG A 9 -72.33 28.53 -15.97
C ARG A 9 -71.74 27.38 -15.17
N THR A 10 -72.56 26.39 -14.95
CA THR A 10 -72.21 25.14 -14.33
C THR A 10 -71.42 24.30 -15.34
N ALA A 11 -70.13 24.04 -15.11
CA ALA A 11 -69.37 23.10 -15.87
C ALA A 11 -69.28 21.77 -15.11
N VAL A 12 -69.76 20.72 -15.70
CA VAL A 12 -69.63 19.33 -15.22
C VAL A 12 -68.25 18.82 -15.62
N LEU A 13 -67.41 18.58 -14.64
CA LEU A 13 -66.11 17.94 -14.82
C LEU A 13 -66.29 16.44 -14.67
N LEU A 14 -66.17 15.71 -15.78
CA LEU A 14 -66.00 14.28 -15.80
C LEU A 14 -64.59 13.96 -15.34
N GLY A 15 -64.46 13.36 -14.13
CA GLY A 15 -63.20 12.91 -13.60
C GLY A 15 -62.73 11.62 -14.30
N VAL A 16 -61.63 11.69 -15.03
CA VAL A 16 -60.91 10.51 -15.48
C VAL A 16 -59.96 10.13 -14.35
N VAL A 17 -60.24 9.04 -13.65
CA VAL A 17 -59.33 8.45 -12.66
C VAL A 17 -58.27 7.67 -13.45
N GLY A 18 -57.14 8.30 -13.68
CA GLY A 18 -55.95 7.62 -14.20
C GLY A 18 -55.27 6.83 -13.08
N LEU A 19 -55.36 5.53 -13.09
CA LEU A 19 -54.55 4.64 -12.24
C LEU A 19 -53.08 4.71 -12.79
N THR A 20 -52.26 5.52 -12.15
CA THR A 20 -50.78 5.42 -12.32
C THR A 20 -50.28 4.37 -11.34
N ALA A 21 -50.04 3.17 -11.80
CA ALA A 21 -49.28 2.17 -11.05
C ALA A 21 -47.80 2.62 -10.98
N PRO A 22 -47.19 2.67 -9.79
CA PRO A 22 -45.77 2.94 -9.70
C PRO A 22 -44.99 1.75 -10.29
N LEU A 23 -44.24 1.98 -11.35
CA LEU A 23 -43.26 1.01 -11.86
C LEU A 23 -42.11 0.93 -10.85
N THR A 24 -42.16 -0.02 -9.92
CA THR A 24 -41.02 -0.37 -9.07
C THR A 24 -40.00 -1.09 -9.95
N VAL A 25 -39.00 -0.35 -10.45
CA VAL A 25 -37.80 -0.96 -11.04
C VAL A 25 -37.05 -1.62 -9.87
N ALA A 26 -37.26 -2.91 -9.68
CA ALA A 26 -36.41 -3.74 -8.86
C ALA A 26 -35.02 -3.74 -9.52
N MET A 27 -34.10 -2.94 -8.99
CA MET A 27 -32.68 -3.10 -9.28
C MET A 27 -32.27 -4.47 -8.73
N GLY A 28 -32.34 -5.48 -9.58
CA GLY A 28 -31.80 -6.81 -9.34
C GLY A 28 -30.27 -6.69 -9.27
N GLY A 29 -29.75 -6.32 -8.10
CA GLY A 29 -28.36 -6.57 -7.79
C GLY A 29 -28.17 -8.07 -7.88
N THR A 30 -27.39 -8.55 -8.86
CA THR A 30 -26.97 -9.95 -8.90
C THR A 30 -26.22 -10.23 -7.61
N ALA A 31 -26.89 -10.88 -6.65
CA ALA A 31 -26.23 -11.42 -5.48
C ALA A 31 -25.21 -12.43 -5.99
N GLN A 32 -23.94 -12.01 -6.06
CA GLN A 32 -22.86 -12.90 -6.41
C GLN A 32 -22.82 -13.99 -5.35
N ALA A 33 -23.08 -15.23 -5.75
CA ALA A 33 -23.11 -16.36 -4.81
C ALA A 33 -21.79 -16.35 -4.02
N ALA A 34 -21.89 -16.27 -2.69
CA ALA A 34 -20.73 -16.29 -1.83
C ALA A 34 -19.95 -17.59 -2.11
N THR A 35 -18.68 -17.47 -2.45
CA THR A 35 -17.81 -18.62 -2.70
C THR A 35 -17.81 -19.50 -1.45
N ALA A 36 -18.03 -20.82 -1.63
CA ALA A 36 -18.06 -21.75 -0.51
C ALA A 36 -16.75 -21.74 0.29
N CYS A 37 -16.88 -21.78 1.60
CA CYS A 37 -15.74 -21.85 2.51
C CYS A 37 -15.07 -23.24 2.43
N THR A 38 -13.73 -23.25 2.33
CA THR A 38 -12.96 -24.49 2.48
C THR A 38 -12.94 -24.95 3.94
N THR A 39 -12.97 -26.26 4.16
CA THR A 39 -12.71 -26.89 5.46
C THR A 39 -11.24 -27.24 5.67
N LYS A 40 -10.41 -27.07 4.62
CA LYS A 40 -8.99 -27.42 4.65
C LYS A 40 -8.15 -26.27 5.20
N ALA A 41 -7.39 -26.55 6.26
CA ALA A 41 -6.38 -25.63 6.78
C ALA A 41 -5.23 -25.45 5.78
N GLY A 42 -4.78 -24.22 5.60
CA GLY A 42 -3.61 -23.90 4.78
C GLY A 42 -2.29 -24.04 5.55
N PRO A 43 -1.14 -24.03 4.87
CA PRO A 43 0.17 -24.11 5.51
C PRO A 43 0.46 -22.90 6.44
N HIS A 44 -0.24 -21.78 6.27
CA HIS A 44 -0.12 -20.56 7.08
C HIS A 44 -1.36 -20.32 7.95
N GLN A 45 -2.07 -21.37 8.37
CA GLN A 45 -3.32 -21.25 9.13
C GLN A 45 -3.10 -20.47 10.44
N LYS A 46 -2.13 -20.89 11.27
CA LYS A 46 -1.82 -20.22 12.55
C LYS A 46 -1.38 -18.76 12.37
N ASP A 47 -0.63 -18.50 11.31
CA ASP A 47 -0.18 -17.13 11.00
C ASP A 47 -1.35 -16.23 10.60
N ALA A 48 -2.27 -16.76 9.79
CA ALA A 48 -3.48 -16.05 9.38
C ALA A 48 -4.43 -15.80 10.55
N GLU A 49 -4.62 -16.78 11.42
CA GLU A 49 -5.40 -16.65 12.66
C GLU A 49 -4.83 -15.53 13.55
N LYS A 50 -3.52 -15.56 13.80
CA LYS A 50 -2.82 -14.52 14.56
C LYS A 50 -3.00 -13.13 13.94
N PHE A 51 -2.82 -13.03 12.63
CA PHE A 51 -2.96 -11.75 11.89
C PHE A 51 -4.40 -11.21 11.97
N LEU A 52 -5.41 -12.10 11.91
CA LEU A 52 -6.82 -11.75 11.91
C LEU A 52 -7.43 -11.66 13.33
N GLY A 53 -6.61 -11.81 14.38
CA GLY A 53 -7.09 -11.79 15.77
C GLY A 53 -8.02 -12.96 16.10
N ARG A 54 -7.80 -14.12 15.49
CA ARG A 54 -8.55 -15.35 15.72
C ARG A 54 -7.85 -16.23 16.75
N PRO A 55 -8.55 -17.19 17.38
CA PRO A 55 -7.91 -18.25 18.17
C PRO A 55 -6.84 -18.98 17.33
N VAL A 56 -5.62 -19.09 17.84
CA VAL A 56 -4.46 -19.63 17.10
C VAL A 56 -4.33 -21.13 17.41
N ASP A 57 -5.17 -21.94 16.78
CA ASP A 57 -5.15 -23.40 16.97
C ASP A 57 -4.64 -24.17 15.73
N GLY A 58 -4.60 -23.50 14.57
CA GLY A 58 -4.18 -24.09 13.29
C GLY A 58 -5.24 -24.95 12.63
N ARG A 59 -6.48 -24.89 13.11
CA ARG A 59 -7.62 -25.60 12.54
C ARG A 59 -8.50 -24.65 11.74
N GLN A 60 -9.04 -25.14 10.64
CA GLN A 60 -9.94 -24.35 9.81
C GLN A 60 -11.37 -24.42 10.33
N SER A 61 -11.79 -23.47 11.15
CA SER A 61 -13.19 -23.31 11.53
C SER A 61 -13.98 -22.52 10.45
N PRO A 62 -15.32 -22.62 10.43
CA PRO A 62 -16.14 -21.76 9.58
C PRO A 62 -15.93 -20.25 9.81
N ALA A 63 -15.57 -19.85 11.02
CA ALA A 63 -15.30 -18.47 11.37
C ALA A 63 -13.93 -18.00 10.84
N ASP A 64 -12.91 -18.85 10.89
CA ASP A 64 -11.58 -18.56 10.32
C ASP A 64 -11.65 -18.49 8.79
N CYS A 65 -12.37 -19.43 8.18
CA CYS A 65 -12.61 -19.38 6.74
C CYS A 65 -13.24 -18.04 6.31
N ARG A 66 -14.32 -17.61 6.97
CA ARG A 66 -14.97 -16.33 6.64
C ARG A 66 -14.04 -15.14 6.85
N ALA A 67 -13.23 -15.14 7.90
CA ALA A 67 -12.26 -14.07 8.17
C ALA A 67 -11.16 -14.01 7.10
N ILE A 68 -10.62 -15.17 6.71
CA ILE A 68 -9.64 -15.27 5.63
C ILE A 68 -10.27 -14.87 4.29
N GLN A 69 -11.50 -15.30 4.02
CA GLN A 69 -12.26 -14.96 2.81
C GLN A 69 -12.50 -13.45 2.69
N ALA A 70 -12.88 -12.79 3.79
CA ALA A 70 -13.05 -11.34 3.84
C ALA A 70 -11.73 -10.62 3.51
N PHE A 71 -10.61 -11.09 4.06
CA PHE A 71 -9.28 -10.58 3.73
C PHE A 71 -8.94 -10.79 2.25
N GLN A 72 -9.17 -11.99 1.71
CA GLN A 72 -8.94 -12.31 0.29
C GLN A 72 -9.77 -11.40 -0.62
N ASN A 73 -11.03 -11.17 -0.29
CA ASN A 73 -11.91 -10.26 -1.04
C ASN A 73 -11.38 -8.82 -1.04
N LYS A 74 -11.00 -8.30 0.13
CA LYS A 74 -10.40 -6.96 0.28
C LYS A 74 -9.15 -6.77 -0.58
N HIS A 75 -8.36 -7.82 -0.76
CA HIS A 75 -7.09 -7.78 -1.51
C HIS A 75 -7.18 -8.35 -2.92
N GLY A 76 -8.38 -8.69 -3.41
CA GLY A 76 -8.57 -9.22 -4.76
C GLY A 76 -7.94 -10.59 -5.00
N ILE A 77 -7.67 -11.37 -3.94
CA ILE A 77 -7.05 -12.70 -4.02
C ILE A 77 -8.07 -13.71 -4.51
N ARG A 78 -7.72 -14.51 -5.50
CA ARG A 78 -8.55 -15.57 -6.06
C ARG A 78 -7.79 -16.90 -6.11
N PRO A 79 -8.46 -18.04 -5.87
CA PRO A 79 -9.85 -18.17 -5.37
C PRO A 79 -9.99 -17.68 -3.93
N ASN A 80 -11.10 -17.01 -3.62
CA ASN A 80 -11.39 -16.47 -2.28
C ASN A 80 -12.17 -17.49 -1.41
N ILE A 81 -11.63 -18.69 -1.29
CA ILE A 81 -12.25 -19.82 -0.58
C ILE A 81 -11.91 -19.89 0.91
N GLY A 82 -11.24 -18.87 1.45
CA GLY A 82 -10.83 -18.85 2.85
C GLY A 82 -9.62 -19.75 3.17
N TYR A 83 -8.78 -20.06 2.18
CA TYR A 83 -7.59 -20.88 2.36
C TYR A 83 -6.36 -20.01 2.71
N ALA A 84 -5.71 -20.29 3.84
CA ALA A 84 -4.49 -19.62 4.27
C ALA A 84 -3.25 -20.16 3.53
N GLY A 85 -3.24 -20.03 2.21
CA GLY A 85 -2.14 -20.42 1.33
C GLY A 85 -1.04 -19.37 1.24
N PRO A 86 0.06 -19.66 0.48
CA PRO A 86 1.22 -18.75 0.36
C PRO A 86 0.86 -17.35 -0.18
N VAL A 87 -0.06 -17.26 -1.14
CA VAL A 87 -0.50 -15.97 -1.71
C VAL A 87 -1.22 -15.12 -0.67
N THR A 88 -2.15 -15.72 0.08
CA THR A 88 -2.88 -15.05 1.16
C THR A 88 -1.93 -14.58 2.25
N TRP A 89 -1.01 -15.45 2.67
CA TRP A 89 -0.02 -15.12 3.68
C TRP A 89 0.92 -13.99 3.23
N ARG A 90 1.37 -14.02 1.96
CA ARG A 90 2.18 -12.94 1.39
C ARG A 90 1.48 -11.58 1.49
N ALA A 91 0.21 -11.52 1.14
CA ALA A 91 -0.58 -10.29 1.25
C ALA A 91 -0.74 -9.83 2.72
N MET A 92 -0.89 -10.75 3.67
CA MET A 92 -0.92 -10.44 5.10
C MET A 92 0.43 -9.88 5.57
N GLN A 93 1.54 -10.49 5.17
CA GLN A 93 2.89 -9.98 5.47
C GLN A 93 3.13 -8.58 4.90
N ASP A 94 2.64 -8.29 3.69
CA ASP A 94 2.72 -6.97 3.10
C ASP A 94 1.91 -5.94 3.92
N GLU A 95 0.75 -6.33 4.45
CA GLU A 95 -0.03 -5.44 5.32
C GLU A 95 0.62 -5.25 6.71
N ILE A 96 1.18 -6.29 7.31
CA ILE A 96 2.00 -6.20 8.54
C ILE A 96 3.15 -5.22 8.32
N THR A 97 3.87 -5.39 7.23
CA THR A 97 4.99 -4.53 6.86
C THR A 97 4.57 -3.08 6.67
N ARG A 98 3.41 -2.85 6.03
CA ARG A 98 2.87 -1.49 5.86
C ARG A 98 2.50 -0.82 7.19
N ARG A 99 1.98 -1.59 8.15
CA ARG A 99 1.60 -1.06 9.48
C ARG A 99 2.81 -0.80 10.37
N ASN A 100 3.78 -1.69 10.34
CA ASN A 100 5.01 -1.58 11.13
C ASN A 100 6.22 -2.11 10.35
N PRO A 101 6.84 -1.30 9.50
CA PRO A 101 8.03 -1.71 8.75
C PRO A 101 9.22 -2.03 9.67
N ASN A 102 9.24 -1.45 10.89
CA ASN A 102 10.28 -1.65 11.89
C ASN A 102 9.97 -2.78 12.89
N ALA A 103 9.09 -3.72 12.57
CA ALA A 103 8.76 -4.83 13.49
C ALA A 103 9.98 -5.61 13.97
N ALA A 104 11.05 -5.69 13.17
CA ALA A 104 12.32 -6.32 13.53
C ALA A 104 13.22 -5.46 14.44
N GLY A 105 12.85 -4.22 14.77
CA GLY A 105 13.60 -3.31 15.62
C GLY A 105 14.95 -2.85 15.06
N LYS A 106 15.21 -3.05 13.76
CA LYS A 106 16.51 -2.75 13.14
C LYS A 106 16.71 -1.27 12.77
N CYS A 107 15.63 -0.50 12.70
CA CYS A 107 15.66 0.93 12.49
C CYS A 107 15.67 1.63 13.88
N PRO A 108 16.67 2.45 14.22
CA PRO A 108 16.76 3.11 15.52
C PRO A 108 15.57 4.03 15.78
N VAL A 109 15.04 3.98 17.02
CA VAL A 109 13.89 4.80 17.45
C VAL A 109 14.30 5.99 18.33
N ASN A 110 15.59 6.20 18.54
CA ASN A 110 16.16 7.25 19.39
C ASN A 110 16.93 8.32 18.59
N LYS A 111 16.70 8.39 17.27
CA LYS A 111 17.42 9.29 16.35
C LYS A 111 16.57 10.46 15.82
N GLY A 112 15.34 10.62 16.28
CA GLY A 112 14.40 11.56 15.67
C GLY A 112 14.03 11.12 14.25
N ARG A 113 14.07 12.05 13.27
CA ARG A 113 13.76 11.71 11.88
C ARG A 113 14.88 10.92 11.23
N ILE A 114 14.54 9.74 10.73
CA ILE A 114 15.47 8.81 10.12
C ILE A 114 14.84 8.11 8.92
N ALA A 115 15.61 7.92 7.85
CA ALA A 115 15.24 7.03 6.74
C ALA A 115 15.83 5.65 6.97
N CYS A 116 15.00 4.60 6.90
CA CYS A 116 15.45 3.23 7.03
C CYS A 116 15.29 2.46 5.72
N VAL A 117 16.28 1.63 5.41
CA VAL A 117 16.32 0.77 4.24
C VAL A 117 16.51 -0.66 4.69
N ASP A 118 15.52 -1.51 4.39
CA ASP A 118 15.61 -2.95 4.55
C ASP A 118 15.96 -3.59 3.22
N LEU A 119 17.22 -3.99 3.08
CA LEU A 119 17.73 -4.62 1.87
C LEU A 119 17.08 -5.98 1.61
N THR A 120 16.74 -6.72 2.66
CA THR A 120 16.14 -8.05 2.55
C THR A 120 14.74 -7.99 1.96
N ARG A 121 13.93 -7.01 2.38
CA ARG A 121 12.57 -6.82 1.89
C ARG A 121 12.47 -5.86 0.71
N GLN A 122 13.57 -5.17 0.35
CA GLN A 122 13.63 -4.14 -0.70
C GLN A 122 12.58 -3.05 -0.47
N ILE A 123 12.54 -2.54 0.76
CA ILE A 123 11.65 -1.44 1.18
C ILE A 123 12.43 -0.35 1.91
N SER A 124 11.86 0.86 1.89
CA SER A 124 12.39 1.98 2.66
C SER A 124 11.24 2.81 3.25
N TRP A 125 11.46 3.42 4.42
CA TRP A 125 10.49 4.28 5.10
C TRP A 125 11.19 5.40 5.87
N ILE A 126 10.41 6.41 6.25
CA ILE A 126 10.84 7.49 7.14
C ILE A 126 10.05 7.37 8.43
N GLN A 127 10.75 7.38 9.57
CA GLN A 127 10.14 7.45 10.89
C GLN A 127 10.73 8.60 11.71
N ASP A 128 10.03 8.99 12.78
CA ASP A 128 10.49 9.89 13.82
C ASP A 128 10.21 9.20 15.16
N GLY A 129 11.26 8.82 15.84
CA GLY A 129 11.15 7.91 16.96
C GLY A 129 10.45 6.61 16.55
N LYS A 130 9.36 6.28 17.24
CA LYS A 130 8.52 5.10 16.92
C LYS A 130 7.43 5.37 15.89
N THR A 131 7.27 6.64 15.46
CA THR A 131 6.16 7.05 14.59
C THR A 131 6.56 6.94 13.13
N LEU A 132 5.85 6.11 12.36
CA LEU A 132 5.97 6.05 10.91
C LEU A 132 5.47 7.36 10.30
N LYS A 133 6.32 8.06 9.55
CA LYS A 133 5.99 9.33 8.87
C LYS A 133 5.69 9.14 7.40
N PHE A 134 6.36 8.19 6.74
CA PHE A 134 6.12 7.88 5.32
C PHE A 134 6.61 6.48 4.96
N GLY A 135 5.92 5.85 4.05
CA GLY A 135 6.23 4.50 3.58
C GLY A 135 5.51 3.40 4.38
N PRO A 136 6.00 2.16 4.34
CA PRO A 136 7.13 1.71 3.53
C PRO A 136 6.82 1.77 2.04
N VAL A 137 7.84 2.09 1.25
CA VAL A 137 7.77 2.11 -0.21
C VAL A 137 8.78 1.11 -0.79
N PRO A 138 8.47 0.51 -1.96
CA PRO A 138 9.41 -0.38 -2.62
C PRO A 138 10.62 0.39 -3.14
N VAL A 139 11.79 -0.23 -3.04
CA VAL A 139 13.04 0.31 -3.56
C VAL A 139 13.79 -0.75 -4.35
N ARG A 140 14.73 -0.31 -5.19
CA ARG A 140 15.68 -1.17 -5.88
C ARG A 140 17.09 -0.77 -5.45
N THR A 141 17.74 -1.62 -4.68
CA THR A 141 19.07 -1.38 -4.15
C THR A 141 20.19 -1.99 -5.02
N GLY A 142 21.41 -1.89 -4.57
CA GLY A 142 22.58 -2.37 -5.27
C GLY A 142 22.47 -3.81 -5.73
N ARG A 143 23.07 -4.13 -6.87
CA ARG A 143 23.24 -5.49 -7.38
C ARG A 143 24.48 -6.14 -6.79
N ASP A 144 24.69 -7.41 -7.08
CA ASP A 144 25.89 -8.16 -6.71
C ASP A 144 27.17 -7.43 -7.18
N GLY A 145 28.17 -7.33 -6.32
CA GLY A 145 29.41 -6.57 -6.53
C GLY A 145 29.26 -5.04 -6.45
N TYR A 146 28.05 -4.54 -6.27
CA TYR A 146 27.73 -3.11 -6.14
C TYR A 146 26.67 -2.88 -5.04
N GLU A 147 26.80 -3.58 -3.93
CA GLU A 147 25.78 -3.59 -2.88
C GLU A 147 25.58 -2.21 -2.26
N THR A 148 24.36 -1.94 -1.84
CA THR A 148 24.10 -0.80 -0.96
C THR A 148 24.69 -1.10 0.41
N ARG A 149 25.64 -0.28 0.85
CA ARG A 149 26.41 -0.51 2.08
C ARG A 149 25.53 -0.33 3.31
N THR A 150 25.60 -1.29 4.21
CA THR A 150 24.85 -1.30 5.48
C THR A 150 25.46 -0.37 6.51
N GLY A 151 24.73 -0.14 7.60
CA GLY A 151 25.14 0.64 8.76
C GLY A 151 24.41 1.97 8.92
N ALA A 152 24.81 2.70 9.95
CA ALA A 152 24.31 4.04 10.25
C ALA A 152 25.04 5.07 9.37
N LYS A 153 24.30 5.93 8.73
CA LYS A 153 24.76 6.96 7.80
C LYS A 153 24.03 8.27 8.07
N LYS A 154 24.42 9.33 7.36
CA LYS A 154 23.73 10.63 7.35
C LYS A 154 23.62 11.15 5.93
N ILE A 155 22.52 11.85 5.63
CA ILE A 155 22.42 12.61 4.39
C ILE A 155 23.41 13.78 4.49
N TYR A 156 24.40 13.80 3.62
CA TYR A 156 25.44 14.83 3.64
C TYR A 156 25.34 15.81 2.46
N TRP A 157 24.70 15.39 1.37
CA TRP A 157 24.52 16.24 0.20
C TRP A 157 23.20 15.92 -0.52
N ARG A 158 22.58 16.95 -1.08
CA ARG A 158 21.32 16.85 -1.81
C ARG A 158 21.39 17.64 -3.11
N ALA A 159 20.85 17.07 -4.19
CA ALA A 159 20.72 17.73 -5.49
C ALA A 159 19.38 17.33 -6.13
N ILE A 160 18.56 18.33 -6.48
CA ILE A 160 17.20 18.06 -7.00
C ILE A 160 17.22 17.41 -8.38
N ASP A 161 18.24 17.72 -9.19
CA ASP A 161 18.45 17.16 -10.52
C ASP A 161 19.96 16.89 -10.73
N HIS A 162 20.43 15.80 -10.13
CA HIS A 162 21.82 15.39 -10.25
C HIS A 162 22.07 14.61 -11.55
N TRP A 163 23.17 14.94 -12.23
CA TRP A 163 23.70 14.16 -13.35
C TRP A 163 24.89 13.33 -12.90
N SER A 164 24.78 12.01 -12.98
CA SER A 164 25.91 11.12 -12.73
C SER A 164 26.85 11.12 -13.92
N SER A 165 28.04 11.72 -13.76
CA SER A 165 29.09 11.70 -14.79
C SER A 165 29.67 10.29 -15.01
N ILE A 166 29.61 9.43 -13.98
CA ILE A 166 30.12 8.05 -14.04
C ILE A 166 29.17 7.17 -14.85
N TYR A 167 27.88 7.21 -14.54
CA TYR A 167 26.87 6.31 -15.13
C TYR A 167 26.07 6.95 -16.28
N LYS A 168 26.35 8.24 -16.59
CA LYS A 168 25.67 9.00 -17.66
C LYS A 168 24.15 8.98 -17.58
N VAL A 169 23.62 9.11 -16.34
CA VAL A 169 22.19 9.10 -16.07
C VAL A 169 21.76 10.26 -15.16
N ARG A 170 20.52 10.70 -15.31
CA ARG A 170 19.91 11.63 -14.36
C ARG A 170 19.49 10.88 -13.09
N MET A 171 19.67 11.55 -11.97
CA MET A 171 19.32 11.07 -10.63
C MET A 171 18.46 12.13 -9.92
N PRO A 172 17.19 12.30 -10.31
CA PRO A 172 16.32 13.33 -9.73
C PRO A 172 16.09 13.07 -8.24
N TYR A 173 16.00 14.16 -7.47
CA TYR A 173 15.78 14.13 -6.02
C TYR A 173 16.87 13.38 -5.25
N SER A 174 18.10 13.47 -5.69
CA SER A 174 19.24 12.78 -5.06
C SER A 174 19.51 13.28 -3.66
N GLN A 175 19.66 12.34 -2.74
CA GLN A 175 20.05 12.55 -1.35
C GLN A 175 21.13 11.56 -1.00
N PHE A 176 22.38 12.03 -1.01
CA PHE A 176 23.58 11.22 -0.83
C PHE A 176 23.84 10.95 0.65
N PHE A 177 24.08 9.70 0.99
CA PHE A 177 24.29 9.27 2.37
C PHE A 177 25.55 8.44 2.59
N ASP A 178 26.19 7.90 1.53
CA ASP A 178 27.41 7.10 1.69
C ASP A 178 28.24 7.02 0.39
N GLY A 179 29.30 7.82 0.26
CA GLY A 179 30.32 7.69 -0.80
C GLY A 179 29.76 7.55 -2.24
N GLY A 180 28.80 8.38 -2.62
CA GLY A 180 28.12 8.34 -3.90
C GLY A 180 26.85 7.50 -3.94
N GLN A 181 26.53 6.77 -2.90
CA GLN A 181 25.23 6.10 -2.77
C GLN A 181 24.16 7.09 -2.28
N ALA A 182 23.00 7.09 -2.93
CA ALA A 182 21.94 8.05 -2.69
C ALA A 182 20.56 7.42 -2.83
N PHE A 183 19.57 8.00 -2.15
CA PHE A 183 18.17 7.88 -2.58
C PHE A 183 17.99 8.75 -3.82
N HIS A 184 17.37 8.25 -4.89
CA HIS A 184 17.00 9.04 -6.04
C HIS A 184 15.90 8.38 -6.87
N ALA A 185 15.20 9.19 -7.68
CA ALA A 185 14.22 8.69 -8.62
C ALA A 185 14.87 8.01 -9.83
N ILE A 186 14.17 7.03 -10.39
CA ILE A 186 14.48 6.44 -11.69
C ILE A 186 13.26 6.48 -12.60
N SER A 187 13.48 6.55 -13.92
CA SER A 187 12.42 6.46 -14.92
C SER A 187 11.91 5.04 -15.15
N GLY A 188 12.70 4.02 -14.76
CA GLY A 188 12.34 2.61 -14.88
C GLY A 188 11.64 2.06 -13.66
N SER A 189 11.38 0.74 -13.68
CA SER A 189 10.75 0.02 -12.58
C SER A 189 11.74 -0.28 -11.45
N VAL A 190 11.31 -0.04 -10.21
CA VAL A 190 12.05 -0.48 -9.01
C VAL A 190 12.03 -2.01 -8.82
N TRP A 191 11.26 -2.71 -9.63
CA TRP A 191 11.16 -4.16 -9.61
C TRP A 191 12.08 -4.86 -10.62
N SER A 192 12.69 -4.08 -11.55
CA SER A 192 13.53 -4.67 -12.60
C SER A 192 14.90 -5.09 -12.06
N PRO A 193 15.35 -6.34 -12.33
CA PRO A 193 16.72 -6.76 -12.07
C PRO A 193 17.70 -6.02 -12.99
N PRO A 194 19.02 -6.07 -12.71
CA PRO A 194 19.67 -6.72 -11.56
C PRO A 194 19.68 -5.84 -10.30
N GLY A 195 19.56 -4.53 -10.40
CA GLY A 195 19.69 -3.56 -9.34
C GLY A 195 20.52 -2.34 -9.76
N SER A 196 20.85 -1.47 -8.79
CA SER A 196 21.67 -0.28 -8.98
C SER A 196 23.17 -0.58 -8.81
N HIS A 197 23.99 0.47 -8.86
CA HIS A 197 25.40 0.45 -8.45
C HIS A 197 25.57 0.94 -6.99
N GLY A 198 24.64 0.56 -6.11
CA GLY A 198 24.66 0.88 -4.69
C GLY A 198 23.64 1.93 -4.27
N CYS A 199 23.05 2.70 -5.17
CA CYS A 199 21.98 3.64 -4.84
C CYS A 199 20.68 2.94 -4.46
N VAL A 200 19.86 3.63 -3.68
CA VAL A 200 18.49 3.25 -3.37
C VAL A 200 17.56 3.91 -4.40
N ASN A 201 17.27 3.19 -5.46
CA ASN A 201 16.38 3.64 -6.52
C ASN A 201 14.94 3.64 -6.06
N MET A 202 14.21 4.71 -6.36
CA MET A 202 12.83 4.94 -5.95
C MET A 202 11.95 5.31 -7.15
N ARG A 203 10.65 5.09 -7.02
CA ARG A 203 9.68 5.70 -7.94
C ARG A 203 9.73 7.22 -7.76
N THR A 204 9.48 7.98 -8.82
CA THR A 204 9.56 9.45 -8.79
C THR A 204 8.71 10.07 -7.67
N ALA A 205 7.48 9.59 -7.47
CA ALA A 205 6.61 10.09 -6.40
C ALA A 205 7.21 9.87 -5.00
N ASP A 206 7.81 8.70 -4.77
CA ASP A 206 8.42 8.35 -3.49
C ASP A 206 9.69 9.17 -3.23
N ALA A 207 10.56 9.30 -4.25
CA ALA A 207 11.77 10.13 -4.15
C ALA A 207 11.44 11.61 -3.90
N LYS A 208 10.41 12.15 -4.57
CA LYS A 208 9.90 13.50 -4.34
C LYS A 208 9.41 13.69 -2.89
N LYS A 209 8.73 12.66 -2.34
CA LYS A 209 8.27 12.68 -0.94
C LYS A 209 9.46 12.62 0.03
N TYR A 210 10.45 11.76 -0.22
CA TYR A 210 11.71 11.72 0.55
C TYR A 210 12.41 13.07 0.52
N TRP A 211 12.53 13.69 -0.66
CA TRP A 211 13.10 15.02 -0.82
C TRP A 211 12.40 16.09 0.02
N SER A 212 11.07 16.06 0.09
CA SER A 212 10.29 17.03 0.88
C SER A 212 10.44 16.84 2.39
N MET A 213 10.74 15.63 2.83
CA MET A 213 10.75 15.26 4.26
C MET A 213 12.14 15.26 4.88
N LEU A 214 13.15 14.81 4.14
CA LEU A 214 14.51 14.67 4.65
C LEU A 214 15.38 15.91 4.35
N ARG A 215 16.42 16.12 5.15
CA ARG A 215 17.38 17.23 5.05
C ARG A 215 18.80 16.71 5.20
N ASN A 216 19.80 17.54 4.86
CA ASN A 216 21.19 17.28 5.25
C ASN A 216 21.27 17.16 6.76
N GLY A 217 22.03 16.17 7.25
CA GLY A 217 22.15 15.81 8.64
C GLY A 217 21.17 14.77 9.16
N ASP A 218 20.06 14.51 8.45
CA ASP A 218 19.12 13.44 8.83
C ASP A 218 19.81 12.07 8.76
N ASP A 219 19.45 11.22 9.72
CA ASP A 219 20.02 9.87 9.83
C ASP A 219 19.46 8.94 8.75
N VAL A 220 20.29 7.98 8.34
CA VAL A 220 19.91 6.88 7.46
C VAL A 220 20.41 5.57 8.07
N GLN A 221 19.56 4.59 8.21
CA GLN A 221 19.93 3.23 8.62
C GLN A 221 19.69 2.25 7.48
N VAL A 222 20.75 1.60 7.04
CA VAL A 222 20.68 0.53 6.03
C VAL A 222 21.01 -0.79 6.70
N TYR A 223 20.17 -1.82 6.51
CA TYR A 223 20.39 -3.13 7.12
C TYR A 223 19.87 -4.28 6.24
N GLY A 224 20.24 -5.50 6.62
CA GLY A 224 19.88 -6.70 5.90
C GLY A 224 20.78 -6.99 4.71
N ARG A 225 20.37 -7.93 3.86
CA ARG A 225 21.06 -8.29 2.61
C ARG A 225 20.02 -8.49 1.50
N LYS A 226 20.28 -7.92 0.34
CA LYS A 226 19.41 -8.11 -0.82
C LYS A 226 19.43 -9.57 -1.26
N PRO A 227 18.29 -10.22 -1.51
CA PRO A 227 18.27 -11.57 -2.08
C PRO A 227 19.00 -11.62 -3.43
N GLY A 228 19.91 -12.59 -3.59
CA GLY A 228 20.70 -12.77 -4.79
C GLY A 228 21.94 -11.88 -4.92
N THR A 229 22.40 -11.30 -3.80
CA THR A 229 23.69 -10.58 -3.73
C THR A 229 24.56 -11.11 -2.64
#